data_ea0bd389bed2cd894a55b08d0df6ed60
#
_entry.id   ea0bd389bed2cd894a55b08d0df6ed60
#
_cell.length_a   1.000
_cell.length_b   1.000
_cell.length_c   1.000
_cell.angle_alpha   90.00
_cell.angle_beta   90.00
_cell.angle_gamma   90.00
#
_symmetry.space_group_name_H-M   'P 1'
#
loop_
_entity.id
_entity.type
_entity.pdbx_description
1 polymer ?
#
loop_
_entity_poly.entity_id
_entity_poly.type
_entity_poly.pdbx_seq_one_letter_code
_entity_poly.pdbx_strand_id
1 'polypeptide(L)'
;MLSIVADIKGTLVSYLLTDGVNLRFRRKKNKWRKVIHGYKMQWIIRFSGFVSAVMVMIVLAPSLQSFHPAEAIRSNTYTHRSSSSSSSSSSTSSFRRAPTFRDAAGCKKSTNSGDVCDPSLVHVAITLDFEYLRGSIAAVHSILQHSSCPESVFFHFLVSDTSLETLVRSTFPKLKFKVYYFEPEIVRKLISSSVRQALEQPLNYARNYIAEILESCIQRVIYLDSDLVVVDDVTKLWSTNLGHKTIGAPEYCHANFTKYFTAGFWSNRRHSATFSDRNPCYFNTGVMVIDLVKWRQFGYTKRIEKWMEVQKTDRIYELGSLPPFLLVFAGHVAPIDHAWNQHGLGGDNVNGSCRDLHSGPVSLLHWSGSGKPWLRLDSKQPCPLDALWAPYDLYGQSTVR
;
A
#
# COMPACT_ATOMS: atom_id res chain seq x y z
N MET A 1 -19.56 -27.84 7.14
CA MET A 1 -19.77 -28.50 8.44
C MET A 1 -21.23 -28.89 8.74
N LEU A 2 -22.22 -28.28 8.13
CA LEU A 2 -23.65 -28.65 8.32
C LEU A 2 -24.11 -29.83 7.46
N SER A 3 -23.41 -30.21 6.43
CA SER A 3 -23.73 -31.36 5.54
C SER A 3 -23.32 -32.73 6.13
N ILE A 4 -22.30 -32.75 6.99
CA ILE A 4 -21.79 -34.00 7.62
C ILE A 4 -22.64 -34.49 8.80
N VAL A 5 -23.42 -33.59 9.40
CA VAL A 5 -24.27 -33.90 10.56
C VAL A 5 -25.60 -34.52 10.14
N ALA A 6 -26.02 -34.34 8.89
CA ALA A 6 -27.27 -34.93 8.37
C ALA A 6 -27.14 -36.43 8.03
N ASP A 7 -25.95 -36.87 7.59
CA ASP A 7 -25.74 -38.29 7.19
C ASP A 7 -25.59 -39.25 8.37
N ILE A 8 -25.17 -38.78 9.54
CA ILE A 8 -25.03 -39.63 10.75
C ILE A 8 -26.39 -39.92 11.40
N LYS A 9 -27.41 -39.10 11.20
CA LYS A 9 -28.76 -39.35 11.70
C LYS A 9 -29.56 -40.38 10.86
N GLY A 10 -29.27 -40.48 9.56
CA GLY A 10 -29.94 -41.41 8.66
C GLY A 10 -29.55 -42.88 8.88
N THR A 11 -28.28 -43.11 9.22
CA THR A 11 -27.74 -44.48 9.32
C THR A 11 -28.03 -45.15 10.66
N LEU A 12 -28.30 -44.39 11.73
CA LEU A 12 -28.62 -44.99 13.05
C LEU A 12 -30.09 -45.38 13.23
N VAL A 13 -30.99 -44.88 12.40
CA VAL A 13 -32.43 -45.25 12.44
C VAL A 13 -32.72 -46.53 11.63
N SER A 14 -31.87 -46.87 10.65
CA SER A 14 -32.06 -48.05 9.81
C SER A 14 -31.66 -49.39 10.48
N TYR A 15 -30.84 -49.37 11.54
CA TYR A 15 -30.34 -50.58 12.21
C TYR A 15 -31.20 -51.08 13.39
N LEU A 16 -32.31 -50.41 13.73
CA LEU A 16 -33.15 -50.76 14.88
C LEU A 16 -34.53 -51.30 14.53
N LEU A 17 -34.81 -51.65 13.27
CA LEU A 17 -36.13 -52.09 12.84
C LEU A 17 -36.22 -53.50 12.22
N THR A 18 -35.14 -54.27 12.27
CA THR A 18 -35.22 -55.70 11.89
C THR A 18 -34.64 -56.54 13.01
N ASP A 19 -35.46 -57.01 13.93
CA ASP A 19 -35.57 -58.41 14.41
C ASP A 19 -36.55 -58.46 15.57
N GLY A 20 -37.64 -59.11 15.32
CA GLY A 20 -38.67 -59.38 16.32
C GLY A 20 -38.29 -60.58 17.20
N VAL A 21 -38.18 -60.36 18.48
CA VAL A 21 -38.34 -61.40 19.51
C VAL A 21 -39.13 -60.84 20.68
N ASN A 22 -40.36 -61.30 20.82
CA ASN A 22 -41.21 -61.19 21.98
C ASN A 22 -40.60 -61.93 23.15
N LEU A 23 -40.42 -61.37 24.32
CA LEU A 23 -40.46 -62.02 25.60
C LEU A 23 -40.33 -61.05 26.81
N ARG A 24 -41.42 -61.07 27.60
CA ARG A 24 -41.51 -60.79 29.04
C ARG A 24 -40.36 -60.02 29.70
N PHE A 25 -40.48 -58.68 29.87
CA PHE A 25 -39.76 -57.98 30.91
C PHE A 25 -40.50 -56.69 31.33
N ARG A 26 -41.56 -56.77 32.06
CA ARG A 26 -42.34 -55.62 32.57
C ARG A 26 -41.81 -55.03 33.90
N ARG A 27 -40.74 -55.58 34.52
CA ARG A 27 -40.22 -55.08 35.83
C ARG A 27 -38.76 -54.55 35.83
N LYS A 28 -38.01 -54.64 34.76
CA LYS A 28 -36.64 -54.06 34.67
C LYS A 28 -36.59 -52.74 33.95
N LYS A 29 -37.66 -52.29 33.27
CA LYS A 29 -37.69 -51.09 32.44
C LYS A 29 -37.49 -49.76 33.18
N ASN A 30 -37.88 -49.67 34.48
CA ASN A 30 -37.79 -48.41 35.25
C ASN A 30 -36.40 -48.19 35.86
N LYS A 31 -35.60 -49.24 36.11
CA LYS A 31 -34.25 -49.10 36.67
C LYS A 31 -33.25 -48.67 35.60
N TRP A 32 -33.38 -49.20 34.40
CA TRP A 32 -32.54 -48.84 33.25
C TRP A 32 -32.84 -47.45 32.67
N ARG A 33 -34.11 -47.01 32.68
CA ARG A 33 -34.46 -45.66 32.25
C ARG A 33 -33.85 -44.60 33.17
N LYS A 34 -33.75 -44.81 34.47
CA LYS A 34 -33.10 -43.88 35.42
C LYS A 34 -31.58 -43.83 35.21
N VAL A 35 -30.96 -44.98 34.95
CA VAL A 35 -29.50 -45.05 34.69
C VAL A 35 -29.16 -44.38 33.38
N ILE A 36 -29.90 -44.67 32.30
CA ILE A 36 -29.65 -44.04 30.97
C ILE A 36 -29.92 -42.52 31.02
N HIS A 37 -30.94 -42.09 31.79
CA HIS A 37 -31.21 -40.65 31.97
C HIS A 37 -30.11 -39.95 32.78
N GLY A 38 -29.58 -40.60 33.79
CA GLY A 38 -28.44 -40.11 34.57
C GLY A 38 -27.16 -39.99 33.75
N TYR A 39 -26.84 -40.98 32.94
CA TYR A 39 -25.67 -40.94 32.04
C TYR A 39 -25.82 -39.91 30.92
N LYS A 40 -27.02 -39.77 30.33
CA LYS A 40 -27.26 -38.69 29.32
C LYS A 40 -27.18 -37.31 29.96
N MET A 41 -27.67 -37.14 31.15
CA MET A 41 -27.62 -35.82 31.84
C MET A 41 -26.18 -35.45 32.26
N GLN A 42 -25.40 -36.40 32.78
CA GLN A 42 -23.99 -36.20 33.08
C GLN A 42 -23.15 -35.93 31.81
N TRP A 43 -23.45 -36.55 30.70
CA TRP A 43 -22.76 -36.32 29.44
C TRP A 43 -23.09 -34.95 28.86
N ILE A 44 -24.37 -34.52 28.94
CA ILE A 44 -24.81 -33.19 28.49
C ILE A 44 -24.17 -32.11 29.35
N ILE A 45 -24.08 -32.28 30.68
CA ILE A 45 -23.46 -31.30 31.61
C ILE A 45 -21.95 -31.25 31.35
N ARG A 46 -21.26 -32.37 31.13
CA ARG A 46 -19.83 -32.37 30.82
C ARG A 46 -19.54 -31.79 29.43
N PHE A 47 -20.38 -32.07 28.43
CA PHE A 47 -20.22 -31.51 27.08
C PHE A 47 -20.56 -30.04 27.03
N SER A 48 -21.60 -29.59 27.75
CA SER A 48 -21.94 -28.18 27.92
C SER A 48 -20.83 -27.42 28.66
N GLY A 49 -20.24 -27.99 29.71
CA GLY A 49 -19.10 -27.39 30.41
C GLY A 49 -17.86 -27.29 29.52
N PHE A 50 -17.57 -28.30 28.68
CA PHE A 50 -16.46 -28.27 27.74
C PHE A 50 -16.66 -27.23 26.64
N VAL A 51 -17.86 -27.16 26.04
CA VAL A 51 -18.21 -26.15 25.04
C VAL A 51 -18.14 -24.74 25.64
N SER A 52 -18.64 -24.54 26.87
CA SER A 52 -18.53 -23.25 27.56
C SER A 52 -17.06 -22.88 27.85
N ALA A 53 -16.24 -23.82 28.28
CA ALA A 53 -14.80 -23.59 28.50
C ALA A 53 -14.07 -23.25 27.21
N VAL A 54 -14.38 -23.94 26.11
CA VAL A 54 -13.80 -23.65 24.78
C VAL A 54 -14.25 -22.29 24.27
N MET A 55 -15.53 -21.93 24.45
CA MET A 55 -16.03 -20.59 24.08
C MET A 55 -15.40 -19.49 24.92
N VAL A 56 -15.21 -19.70 26.23
CA VAL A 56 -14.48 -18.76 27.07
C VAL A 56 -13.02 -18.62 26.63
N MET A 57 -12.37 -19.73 26.27
CA MET A 57 -11.01 -19.70 25.72
C MET A 57 -10.95 -18.99 24.38
N ILE A 58 -11.93 -19.14 23.50
CA ILE A 58 -11.99 -18.45 22.20
C ILE A 58 -12.26 -16.94 22.42
N VAL A 59 -13.07 -16.58 23.40
CA VAL A 59 -13.37 -15.16 23.71
C VAL A 59 -12.23 -14.48 24.46
N LEU A 60 -11.53 -15.19 25.35
CA LEU A 60 -10.43 -14.65 26.14
C LEU A 60 -9.07 -14.78 25.45
N ALA A 61 -8.91 -15.68 24.46
CA ALA A 61 -7.65 -15.83 23.72
C ALA A 61 -7.19 -14.53 23.04
N PRO A 62 -8.07 -13.67 22.46
CA PRO A 62 -7.66 -12.36 21.97
C PRO A 62 -7.23 -11.38 23.07
N SER A 63 -7.74 -11.52 24.30
CA SER A 63 -7.38 -10.65 25.40
C SER A 63 -6.18 -11.15 26.21
N LEU A 64 -5.77 -12.41 26.03
CA LEU A 64 -4.54 -12.98 26.61
C LEU A 64 -3.36 -12.94 25.63
N GLN A 65 -3.61 -12.75 24.35
CA GLN A 65 -2.58 -12.23 23.46
C GLN A 65 -2.44 -10.74 23.78
N SER A 66 -1.71 -10.42 24.83
CA SER A 66 -0.98 -9.17 24.88
C SER A 66 -0.05 -9.20 23.67
N PHE A 67 -0.56 -8.71 22.52
CA PHE A 67 0.31 -8.16 21.52
C PHE A 67 1.09 -7.11 22.29
N HIS A 68 2.36 -7.37 22.51
CA HIS A 68 3.24 -6.28 22.82
C HIS A 68 2.96 -5.26 21.72
N PRO A 69 2.46 -4.09 22.04
CA PRO A 69 2.31 -3.06 21.03
C PRO A 69 3.69 -2.97 20.41
N ALA A 70 3.75 -2.76 19.11
CA ALA A 70 4.98 -2.50 18.41
C ALA A 70 5.56 -1.14 18.87
N GLU A 71 5.73 -0.97 20.16
CA GLU A 71 6.38 0.17 20.83
C GLU A 71 7.87 0.23 20.55
N ALA A 72 8.46 -0.87 20.10
CA ALA A 72 9.84 -0.87 19.64
C ALA A 72 10.09 0.02 18.39
N ILE A 73 9.03 0.53 17.74
CA ILE A 73 9.15 1.42 16.58
C ILE A 73 8.85 2.88 16.93
N ARG A 74 8.36 3.18 18.16
CA ARG A 74 8.00 4.54 18.59
C ARG A 74 9.08 5.30 19.36
N SER A 75 10.28 4.78 19.51
CA SER A 75 11.35 5.49 20.23
C SER A 75 12.24 6.33 19.32
N ASN A 76 11.62 7.22 18.52
CA ASN A 76 12.28 8.45 18.05
C ASN A 76 11.26 9.58 18.04
N THR A 77 10.73 9.87 19.21
CA THR A 77 10.10 11.15 19.48
C THR A 77 11.17 12.23 19.42
N TYR A 78 11.13 13.04 18.37
CA TYR A 78 11.76 14.36 18.40
C TYR A 78 11.04 15.22 19.44
N THR A 79 11.42 15.09 20.72
CA THR A 79 11.04 16.06 21.74
C THR A 79 11.89 17.30 21.56
N HIS A 80 11.27 18.38 21.14
CA HIS A 80 11.77 19.72 21.36
C HIS A 80 11.92 19.93 22.87
N ARG A 81 13.13 19.83 23.37
CA ARG A 81 13.45 20.22 24.74
C ARG A 81 14.37 21.43 24.67
N SER A 82 13.76 22.56 24.98
CA SER A 82 14.51 23.81 25.24
C SER A 82 15.35 23.65 26.49
N SER A 83 16.56 24.19 26.39
CA SER A 83 17.48 24.69 27.42
C SER A 83 18.18 23.72 28.34
N SER A 84 19.44 23.78 28.25
CA SER A 84 20.57 24.04 29.16
C SER A 84 21.72 23.05 28.94
N SER A 85 22.81 23.64 28.53
CA SER A 85 24.22 23.28 28.57
C SER A 85 24.63 22.01 29.34
N SER A 86 24.97 20.96 28.61
CA SER A 86 26.08 20.06 28.90
C SER A 86 26.47 19.33 27.61
N SER A 87 27.72 19.40 27.25
CA SER A 87 28.33 18.81 26.06
C SER A 87 28.32 17.28 26.16
N SER A 88 27.29 16.67 25.58
CA SER A 88 27.30 15.27 25.19
C SER A 88 26.96 15.20 23.70
N SER A 89 27.89 14.71 22.88
CA SER A 89 27.75 14.50 21.47
C SER A 89 26.60 13.50 21.21
N SER A 90 25.37 13.98 21.09
CA SER A 90 24.27 13.19 20.59
C SER A 90 24.53 12.96 19.10
N SER A 91 24.85 11.74 18.69
CA SER A 91 24.90 11.33 17.30
C SER A 91 23.48 11.40 16.73
N THR A 92 23.08 12.57 16.22
CA THR A 92 21.86 12.71 15.40
C THR A 92 22.09 11.93 14.11
N SER A 93 21.39 10.81 13.96
CA SER A 93 21.37 10.08 12.71
C SER A 93 20.82 11.02 11.62
N SER A 94 21.69 11.37 10.66
CA SER A 94 21.38 12.30 9.58
C SER A 94 21.58 11.62 8.23
N PHE A 95 20.97 12.20 7.20
CA PHE A 95 21.25 11.75 5.84
C PHE A 95 22.63 12.26 5.40
N ARG A 96 23.38 11.38 4.76
CA ARG A 96 24.62 11.74 4.09
C ARG A 96 24.30 12.59 2.87
N ARG A 97 25.19 13.52 2.55
CA ARG A 97 25.09 14.28 1.30
C ARG A 97 25.23 13.32 0.10
N ALA A 98 24.31 13.41 -0.85
CA ALA A 98 24.37 12.65 -2.09
C ALA A 98 25.60 13.04 -2.94
N PRO A 99 26.11 12.13 -3.78
CA PRO A 99 27.08 12.46 -4.81
C PRO A 99 26.58 13.59 -5.71
N THR A 100 27.49 14.27 -6.36
CA THR A 100 27.13 15.26 -7.38
C THR A 100 26.89 14.55 -8.71
N PHE A 101 25.66 14.66 -9.22
CA PHE A 101 25.28 14.14 -10.53
C PHE A 101 25.42 15.26 -11.58
N ARG A 102 25.84 14.92 -12.77
CA ARG A 102 26.01 15.84 -13.89
C ARG A 102 25.45 15.23 -15.17
N ASP A 103 24.98 16.09 -16.03
CA ASP A 103 24.51 15.72 -17.36
C ASP A 103 25.61 15.07 -18.21
N ALA A 104 25.24 14.03 -18.96
CA ALA A 104 26.09 13.45 -19.99
C ALA A 104 26.23 14.41 -21.19
N ALA A 105 27.21 14.15 -22.03
CA ALA A 105 27.38 14.88 -23.29
C ALA A 105 26.11 14.69 -24.16
N GLY A 106 25.52 15.80 -24.62
CA GLY A 106 24.31 15.81 -25.46
C GLY A 106 23.03 16.15 -24.75
N CYS A 107 23.02 16.32 -23.42
CA CYS A 107 21.86 16.84 -22.72
C CYS A 107 21.57 18.29 -23.13
N LYS A 108 20.29 18.62 -23.33
CA LYS A 108 19.85 19.98 -23.62
C LYS A 108 20.08 20.85 -22.38
N LYS A 109 20.83 21.93 -22.54
CA LYS A 109 20.98 22.89 -21.44
C LYS A 109 19.69 23.70 -21.30
N SER A 110 19.14 23.73 -20.07
CA SER A 110 18.03 24.63 -19.74
C SER A 110 18.47 26.09 -19.96
N THR A 111 17.70 26.83 -20.74
CA THR A 111 17.95 28.25 -21.00
C THR A 111 17.53 29.15 -19.84
N ASN A 112 16.61 28.66 -18.97
CA ASN A 112 16.09 29.38 -17.81
C ASN A 112 16.37 28.56 -16.54
N SER A 113 17.60 28.63 -16.06
CA SER A 113 18.02 27.90 -14.85
C SER A 113 17.16 28.28 -13.65
N GLY A 114 16.26 27.38 -13.26
CA GLY A 114 15.43 27.50 -12.05
C GLY A 114 13.93 27.72 -12.27
N ASP A 115 13.47 28.00 -13.49
CA ASP A 115 12.04 28.12 -13.77
C ASP A 115 11.38 26.74 -13.85
N VAL A 116 10.40 26.51 -12.98
CA VAL A 116 9.60 25.29 -12.95
C VAL A 116 8.80 25.08 -14.26
N CYS A 117 8.56 26.16 -15.00
CA CYS A 117 7.82 26.15 -16.26
C CYS A 117 8.70 25.88 -17.50
N ASP A 118 9.99 25.58 -17.34
CA ASP A 118 10.87 25.25 -18.46
C ASP A 118 10.41 23.94 -19.13
N PRO A 119 10.02 23.97 -20.41
CA PRO A 119 9.50 22.80 -21.11
C PRO A 119 10.53 21.69 -21.36
N SER A 120 11.82 21.98 -21.11
CA SER A 120 12.91 20.99 -21.24
C SER A 120 13.03 20.08 -20.01
N LEU A 121 12.34 20.39 -18.93
CA LEU A 121 12.40 19.64 -17.69
C LEU A 121 11.56 18.36 -17.72
N VAL A 122 12.06 17.33 -17.06
CA VAL A 122 11.34 16.11 -16.72
C VAL A 122 10.78 16.27 -15.31
N HIS A 123 9.47 16.38 -15.19
CA HIS A 123 8.80 16.60 -13.92
C HIS A 123 8.48 15.28 -13.23
N VAL A 124 8.99 15.10 -12.00
CA VAL A 124 8.75 13.91 -11.16
C VAL A 124 8.12 14.36 -9.84
N ALA A 125 6.94 13.84 -9.51
CA ALA A 125 6.27 14.09 -8.24
C ALA A 125 6.38 12.89 -7.32
N ILE A 126 6.75 13.13 -6.06
CA ILE A 126 6.91 12.13 -5.00
C ILE A 126 6.30 12.68 -3.72
N THR A 127 5.62 11.84 -2.94
CA THR A 127 5.20 12.20 -1.58
C THR A 127 6.38 12.09 -0.61
N LEU A 128 6.41 12.97 0.39
CA LEU A 128 7.48 13.03 1.37
C LEU A 128 6.90 13.27 2.77
N ASP A 129 7.09 12.31 3.66
CA ASP A 129 6.79 12.39 5.09
C ASP A 129 7.92 11.78 5.92
N PHE A 130 7.88 11.94 7.23
CA PHE A 130 8.93 11.42 8.11
C PHE A 130 8.96 9.88 8.15
N GLU A 131 7.82 9.21 7.98
CA GLU A 131 7.73 7.74 8.03
C GLU A 131 8.41 7.09 6.83
N TYR A 132 8.19 7.66 5.63
CA TYR A 132 8.74 7.16 4.36
C TYR A 132 9.96 7.96 3.87
N LEU A 133 10.47 8.90 4.67
CA LEU A 133 11.56 9.79 4.28
C LEU A 133 12.76 9.04 3.70
N ARG A 134 13.18 7.96 4.38
CA ARG A 134 14.34 7.16 3.96
C ARG A 134 14.11 6.50 2.59
N GLY A 135 12.91 6.03 2.33
CA GLY A 135 12.50 5.51 1.02
C GLY A 135 12.50 6.60 -0.05
N SER A 136 11.88 7.76 0.24
CA SER A 136 11.82 8.88 -0.71
C SER A 136 13.22 9.41 -1.09
N ILE A 137 14.12 9.52 -0.12
CA ILE A 137 15.52 9.93 -0.37
C ILE A 137 16.23 8.90 -1.25
N ALA A 138 16.04 7.61 -1.01
CA ALA A 138 16.61 6.55 -1.84
C ALA A 138 16.03 6.56 -3.27
N ALA A 139 14.72 6.84 -3.40
CA ALA A 139 14.09 6.99 -4.71
C ALA A 139 14.71 8.15 -5.51
N VAL A 140 14.83 9.33 -4.90
CA VAL A 140 15.48 10.50 -5.54
C VAL A 140 16.92 10.19 -5.92
N HIS A 141 17.69 9.57 -5.01
CA HIS A 141 19.07 9.18 -5.26
C HIS A 141 19.19 8.24 -6.47
N SER A 142 18.34 7.22 -6.53
CA SER A 142 18.33 6.25 -7.63
C SER A 142 17.99 6.90 -8.97
N ILE A 143 17.00 7.79 -9.01
CA ILE A 143 16.62 8.52 -10.24
C ILE A 143 17.79 9.36 -10.75
N LEU A 144 18.45 10.12 -9.88
CA LEU A 144 19.60 10.96 -10.28
C LEU A 144 20.78 10.12 -10.74
N GLN A 145 21.02 8.97 -10.10
CA GLN A 145 22.14 8.09 -10.42
C GLN A 145 21.98 7.43 -11.80
N HIS A 146 20.75 7.11 -12.20
CA HIS A 146 20.46 6.39 -13.44
C HIS A 146 20.01 7.31 -14.58
N SER A 147 19.79 8.60 -14.33
CA SER A 147 19.43 9.55 -15.38
C SER A 147 20.66 9.96 -16.18
N SER A 148 20.55 9.94 -17.51
CA SER A 148 21.57 10.50 -18.41
C SER A 148 21.67 12.03 -18.28
N CYS A 149 20.56 12.70 -18.01
CA CYS A 149 20.47 14.15 -17.86
C CYS A 149 19.85 14.54 -16.47
N PRO A 150 20.54 14.24 -15.35
CA PRO A 150 20.00 14.46 -14.02
C PRO A 150 19.70 15.95 -13.71
N GLU A 151 20.41 16.90 -14.34
CA GLU A 151 20.18 18.34 -14.17
C GLU A 151 18.89 18.81 -14.88
N SER A 152 18.29 17.97 -15.75
CA SER A 152 17.01 18.22 -16.41
C SER A 152 15.81 17.65 -15.60
N VAL A 153 16.04 16.92 -14.52
CA VAL A 153 14.96 16.37 -13.69
C VAL A 153 14.57 17.41 -12.64
N PHE A 154 13.28 17.72 -12.57
CA PHE A 154 12.70 18.63 -11.58
C PHE A 154 11.74 17.84 -10.66
N PHE A 155 11.98 17.93 -9.35
CA PHE A 155 11.17 17.18 -8.38
C PHE A 155 10.10 18.07 -7.74
N HIS A 156 8.89 17.52 -7.63
CA HIS A 156 7.77 18.09 -6.92
C HIS A 156 7.50 17.24 -5.68
N PHE A 157 7.85 17.76 -4.51
CA PHE A 157 7.63 17.05 -3.25
C PHE A 157 6.29 17.47 -2.64
N LEU A 158 5.35 16.54 -2.58
CA LEU A 158 4.10 16.69 -1.84
C LEU A 158 4.36 16.30 -0.40
N VAL A 159 4.33 17.23 0.53
CA VAL A 159 4.81 17.01 1.90
C VAL A 159 3.72 17.16 2.95
N SER A 160 3.87 16.40 4.04
CA SER A 160 3.08 16.58 5.27
C SER A 160 3.67 17.64 6.21
N ASP A 161 4.94 18.04 6.00
CA ASP A 161 5.65 19.01 6.82
C ASP A 161 6.69 19.76 5.97
N THR A 162 6.63 21.08 5.97
CA THR A 162 7.53 21.94 5.17
C THR A 162 8.97 21.94 5.67
N SER A 163 9.24 21.53 6.91
CA SER A 163 10.60 21.39 7.45
C SER A 163 11.45 20.37 6.69
N LEU A 164 10.81 19.43 6.00
CA LEU A 164 11.46 18.44 5.14
C LEU A 164 12.21 19.08 3.96
N GLU A 165 11.87 20.30 3.54
CA GLU A 165 12.60 21.03 2.50
C GLU A 165 14.08 21.21 2.87
N THR A 166 14.36 21.62 4.10
CA THR A 166 15.73 21.84 4.58
C THR A 166 16.55 20.56 4.52
N LEU A 167 15.92 19.42 4.86
CA LEU A 167 16.58 18.12 4.83
C LEU A 167 16.88 17.69 3.38
N VAL A 168 15.93 17.85 2.46
CA VAL A 168 16.16 17.54 1.03
C VAL A 168 17.29 18.42 0.48
N ARG A 169 17.28 19.71 0.77
CA ARG A 169 18.28 20.68 0.30
C ARG A 169 19.68 20.38 0.84
N SER A 170 19.80 19.93 2.09
CA SER A 170 21.07 19.51 2.66
C SER A 170 21.59 18.20 2.08
N THR A 171 20.69 17.26 1.80
CA THR A 171 21.04 15.96 1.23
C THR A 171 21.38 16.05 -0.26
N PHE A 172 20.66 16.89 -1.02
CA PHE A 172 20.84 17.09 -2.46
C PHE A 172 21.02 18.59 -2.82
N PRO A 173 22.18 19.20 -2.56
CA PRO A 173 22.36 20.64 -2.68
C PRO A 173 22.16 21.23 -4.09
N LYS A 174 22.25 20.40 -5.14
CA LYS A 174 22.08 20.83 -6.54
C LYS A 174 20.75 20.40 -7.15
N LEU A 175 19.88 19.77 -6.37
CA LEU A 175 18.60 19.29 -6.84
C LEU A 175 17.70 20.47 -7.26
N LYS A 176 17.07 20.36 -8.41
CA LYS A 176 15.97 21.24 -8.81
C LYS A 176 14.69 20.68 -8.23
N PHE A 177 14.08 21.39 -7.31
CA PHE A 177 12.83 20.93 -6.71
C PHE A 177 11.99 22.06 -6.15
N LYS A 178 10.71 21.76 -5.93
CA LYS A 178 9.76 22.57 -5.20
C LYS A 178 8.99 21.72 -4.22
N VAL A 179 8.67 22.28 -3.06
CA VAL A 179 7.89 21.63 -1.99
C VAL A 179 6.48 22.19 -1.98
N TYR A 180 5.49 21.32 -1.86
CA TYR A 180 4.08 21.65 -1.77
C TYR A 180 3.50 21.01 -0.52
N TYR A 181 3.07 21.81 0.43
CA TYR A 181 2.38 21.31 1.60
C TYR A 181 1.01 20.78 1.19
N PHE A 182 0.72 19.54 1.56
CA PHE A 182 -0.59 18.94 1.34
C PHE A 182 -1.43 19.09 2.60
N GLU A 183 -2.46 19.93 2.52
CA GLU A 183 -3.40 20.15 3.61
C GLU A 183 -4.26 18.89 3.86
N PRO A 184 -4.13 18.21 5.01
CA PRO A 184 -4.84 16.95 5.27
C PRO A 184 -6.36 17.10 5.24
N GLU A 185 -6.89 18.27 5.59
CA GLU A 185 -8.34 18.51 5.69
C GLU A 185 -9.04 18.43 4.34
N ILE A 186 -8.33 18.63 3.22
CA ILE A 186 -8.86 18.50 1.87
C ILE A 186 -9.48 17.09 1.67
N VAL A 187 -8.83 16.06 2.21
CA VAL A 187 -9.20 14.67 1.94
C VAL A 187 -9.66 13.90 3.18
N ARG A 188 -9.37 14.39 4.39
CA ARG A 188 -9.63 13.68 5.66
C ARG A 188 -11.06 13.17 5.77
N LYS A 189 -12.04 13.95 5.35
CA LYS A 189 -13.46 13.56 5.40
C LYS A 189 -13.86 12.52 4.36
N LEU A 190 -13.03 12.29 3.35
CA LEU A 190 -13.25 11.32 2.27
C LEU A 190 -12.58 9.96 2.54
N ILE A 191 -11.63 9.92 3.46
CA ILE A 191 -10.89 8.69 3.79
C ILE A 191 -11.80 7.77 4.59
N SER A 192 -11.84 6.50 4.20
CA SER A 192 -12.50 5.41 4.92
C SER A 192 -11.47 4.44 5.50
N SER A 193 -11.88 3.65 6.49
CA SER A 193 -11.02 2.62 7.08
C SER A 193 -10.53 1.61 6.04
N SER A 194 -9.29 1.17 6.17
CA SER A 194 -8.60 0.26 5.26
C SER A 194 -8.08 -0.97 6.01
N VAL A 195 -7.61 -1.98 5.26
CA VAL A 195 -7.00 -3.21 5.81
C VAL A 195 -5.75 -2.93 6.64
N ARG A 196 -5.15 -1.75 6.49
CA ARG A 196 -3.97 -1.30 7.23
C ARG A 196 -4.04 0.21 7.44
N GLN A 197 -3.87 0.67 8.68
CA GLN A 197 -3.95 2.08 9.07
C GLN A 197 -3.02 2.99 8.23
N ALA A 198 -1.83 2.51 7.84
CA ALA A 198 -0.92 3.27 7.00
C ALA A 198 -1.52 3.68 5.64
N LEU A 199 -2.55 2.95 5.14
CA LEU A 199 -3.26 3.30 3.91
C LEU A 199 -4.27 4.45 4.09
N GLU A 200 -4.56 4.84 5.33
CA GLU A 200 -5.50 5.91 5.68
C GLU A 200 -4.81 7.28 5.83
N GLN A 201 -3.49 7.32 5.73
CA GLN A 201 -2.74 8.59 5.85
C GLN A 201 -3.14 9.56 4.72
N PRO A 202 -3.49 10.82 5.05
CA PRO A 202 -3.95 11.80 4.06
C PRO A 202 -2.99 11.98 2.89
N LEU A 203 -1.68 11.95 3.14
CA LEU A 203 -0.67 12.14 2.10
C LEU A 203 -0.71 11.07 1.01
N ASN A 204 -1.21 9.85 1.29
CA ASN A 204 -1.42 8.80 0.27
C ASN A 204 -2.45 9.21 -0.79
N TYR A 205 -3.28 10.21 -0.49
CA TYR A 205 -4.31 10.72 -1.38
C TYR A 205 -3.87 12.01 -2.10
N ALA A 206 -2.69 12.56 -1.79
CA ALA A 206 -2.19 13.78 -2.43
C ALA A 206 -2.07 13.64 -3.95
N ARG A 207 -1.82 12.40 -4.44
CA ARG A 207 -1.81 12.08 -5.88
C ARG A 207 -3.13 12.40 -6.59
N ASN A 208 -4.25 12.40 -5.88
CA ASN A 208 -5.56 12.73 -6.44
C ASN A 208 -5.65 14.21 -6.85
N TYR A 209 -4.85 15.06 -6.21
CA TYR A 209 -4.88 16.52 -6.30
C TYR A 209 -3.67 17.12 -7.02
N ILE A 210 -2.83 16.27 -7.62
CA ILE A 210 -1.56 16.70 -8.22
C ILE A 210 -1.77 17.76 -9.33
N ALA A 211 -2.86 17.68 -10.07
CA ALA A 211 -3.19 18.61 -11.14
C ALA A 211 -3.61 19.99 -10.61
N GLU A 212 -4.15 20.06 -9.40
CA GLU A 212 -4.53 21.29 -8.72
C GLU A 212 -3.37 21.89 -7.93
N ILE A 213 -2.45 21.05 -7.46
CA ILE A 213 -1.30 21.45 -6.64
C ILE A 213 -0.18 22.04 -7.51
N LEU A 214 0.13 21.39 -8.65
CA LEU A 214 1.20 21.83 -9.52
C LEU A 214 0.81 23.02 -10.39
N GLU A 215 1.77 23.83 -10.76
CA GLU A 215 1.59 25.02 -11.61
C GLU A 215 0.87 24.66 -12.92
N SER A 216 0.03 25.58 -13.37
CA SER A 216 -0.77 25.39 -14.59
C SER A 216 0.08 25.21 -15.87
N CYS A 217 1.30 25.74 -15.88
CA CYS A 217 2.25 25.58 -16.96
C CYS A 217 2.79 24.16 -17.08
N ILE A 218 2.73 23.34 -16.02
CA ILE A 218 3.18 21.96 -16.05
C ILE A 218 2.08 21.12 -16.71
N GLN A 219 2.41 20.59 -17.89
CA GLN A 219 1.45 19.84 -18.72
C GLN A 219 1.51 18.34 -18.46
N ARG A 220 2.65 17.83 -17.98
CA ARG A 220 2.90 16.41 -17.74
C ARG A 220 3.71 16.22 -16.47
N VAL A 221 3.48 15.11 -15.79
CA VAL A 221 4.27 14.70 -14.62
C VAL A 221 4.38 13.17 -14.55
N ILE A 222 5.51 12.66 -14.10
CA ILE A 222 5.66 11.29 -13.61
C ILE A 222 5.34 11.31 -12.12
N TYR A 223 4.36 10.54 -11.68
CA TYR A 223 4.12 10.29 -10.26
C TYR A 223 4.80 9.00 -9.83
N LEU A 224 5.56 9.04 -8.75
CA LEU A 224 6.24 7.89 -8.15
C LEU A 224 5.92 7.80 -6.65
N ASP A 225 5.67 6.59 -6.15
CA ASP A 225 5.57 6.31 -4.72
C ASP A 225 6.95 6.44 -4.03
N SER A 226 6.95 6.49 -2.72
CA SER A 226 8.14 6.75 -1.88
C SER A 226 8.97 5.50 -1.57
N ASP A 227 8.50 4.33 -1.95
CA ASP A 227 9.05 3.02 -1.58
C ASP A 227 9.57 2.23 -2.79
N LEU A 228 10.25 2.94 -3.69
CA LEU A 228 10.79 2.38 -4.92
C LEU A 228 12.23 2.85 -5.19
N VAL A 229 12.92 2.17 -6.10
CA VAL A 229 14.17 2.64 -6.71
C VAL A 229 14.10 2.47 -8.23
N VAL A 230 14.61 3.48 -8.95
CA VAL A 230 14.69 3.49 -10.40
C VAL A 230 16.09 3.04 -10.80
N VAL A 231 16.19 2.05 -11.67
CA VAL A 231 17.45 1.46 -12.14
C VAL A 231 17.66 1.64 -13.66
N ASP A 232 16.88 2.53 -14.26
CA ASP A 232 16.96 2.92 -15.66
C ASP A 232 16.76 4.43 -15.81
N ASP A 233 16.97 4.99 -17.00
CA ASP A 233 16.81 6.42 -17.24
C ASP A 233 15.34 6.84 -17.24
N VAL A 234 14.94 7.69 -16.28
CA VAL A 234 13.57 8.17 -16.09
C VAL A 234 13.04 8.93 -17.33
N THR A 235 13.91 9.43 -18.21
CA THR A 235 13.49 10.06 -19.47
C THR A 235 12.80 9.10 -20.42
N LYS A 236 13.09 7.80 -20.34
CA LYS A 236 12.38 6.76 -21.09
C LYS A 236 10.91 6.67 -20.63
N LEU A 237 10.68 6.72 -19.31
CA LEU A 237 9.33 6.75 -18.76
C LEU A 237 8.62 8.07 -19.12
N TRP A 238 9.33 9.20 -19.05
CA TRP A 238 8.81 10.50 -19.46
C TRP A 238 8.32 10.51 -20.90
N SER A 239 9.01 9.82 -21.81
CA SER A 239 8.69 9.77 -23.24
C SER A 239 7.50 8.87 -23.59
N THR A 240 6.85 8.23 -22.61
CA THR A 240 5.65 7.39 -22.82
C THR A 240 4.61 8.13 -23.65
N ASN A 241 4.15 7.51 -24.74
CA ASN A 241 3.07 8.05 -25.54
C ASN A 241 1.71 7.76 -24.87
N LEU A 242 1.05 8.78 -24.36
CA LEU A 242 -0.27 8.65 -23.75
C LEU A 242 -1.42 8.63 -24.78
N GLY A 243 -1.17 9.06 -26.03
CA GLY A 243 -2.22 9.19 -27.04
C GLY A 243 -3.39 10.02 -26.54
N HIS A 244 -4.60 9.46 -26.61
CA HIS A 244 -5.81 10.10 -26.12
C HIS A 244 -6.05 9.86 -24.60
N LYS A 245 -5.25 9.01 -23.96
CA LYS A 245 -5.40 8.69 -22.53
C LYS A 245 -4.85 9.82 -21.65
N THR A 246 -5.38 9.90 -20.42
CA THR A 246 -4.93 10.89 -19.42
C THR A 246 -3.81 10.37 -18.57
N ILE A 247 -3.78 9.07 -18.30
CA ILE A 247 -2.71 8.43 -17.55
C ILE A 247 -2.13 7.25 -18.32
N GLY A 248 -0.85 6.97 -18.08
CA GLY A 248 -0.19 5.72 -18.41
C GLY A 248 0.30 5.04 -17.15
N ALA A 249 0.18 3.72 -17.08
CA ALA A 249 0.71 2.89 -16.01
C ALA A 249 0.94 1.46 -16.53
N PRO A 250 1.82 0.66 -15.90
CA PRO A 250 1.91 -0.77 -16.19
C PRO A 250 0.64 -1.50 -15.74
N GLU A 251 -0.05 -2.17 -16.68
CA GLU A 251 -1.27 -2.93 -16.44
C GLU A 251 -0.97 -4.42 -16.28
N TYR A 252 -1.63 -5.08 -15.33
CA TYR A 252 -1.49 -6.49 -15.00
C TYR A 252 -2.82 -7.21 -15.24
N CYS A 253 -3.13 -7.46 -16.51
CA CYS A 253 -4.42 -8.03 -16.94
C CYS A 253 -4.60 -9.50 -16.55
N HIS A 254 -3.54 -10.21 -16.15
CA HIS A 254 -3.62 -11.56 -15.58
C HIS A 254 -4.09 -11.56 -14.12
N ALA A 255 -4.05 -10.42 -13.41
CA ALA A 255 -4.53 -10.31 -12.04
C ALA A 255 -6.06 -10.40 -11.98
N ASN A 256 -6.57 -11.07 -10.94
CA ASN A 256 -8.01 -11.13 -10.73
C ASN A 256 -8.54 -9.76 -10.28
N PHE A 257 -9.03 -8.96 -11.24
CA PHE A 257 -9.52 -7.61 -11.04
C PHE A 257 -10.70 -7.53 -10.05
N THR A 258 -11.52 -8.58 -9.98
CA THR A 258 -12.71 -8.57 -9.11
C THR A 258 -12.36 -8.48 -7.62
N LYS A 259 -11.15 -8.90 -7.23
CA LYS A 259 -10.68 -8.88 -5.83
C LYS A 259 -10.46 -7.47 -5.26
N TYR A 260 -10.40 -6.44 -6.10
CA TYR A 260 -10.18 -5.07 -5.64
C TYR A 260 -11.43 -4.40 -5.11
N PHE A 261 -12.60 -5.06 -5.29
CA PHE A 261 -13.90 -4.55 -4.86
C PHE A 261 -14.67 -5.60 -4.07
N THR A 262 -15.54 -5.14 -3.17
CA THR A 262 -16.37 -6.02 -2.34
C THR A 262 -17.45 -6.75 -3.13
N ALA A 263 -18.03 -7.79 -2.54
CA ALA A 263 -19.21 -8.45 -3.10
C ALA A 263 -20.39 -7.47 -3.26
N GLY A 264 -20.52 -6.49 -2.33
CA GLY A 264 -21.53 -5.42 -2.39
C GLY A 264 -21.39 -4.56 -3.64
N PHE A 265 -20.17 -4.22 -4.05
CA PHE A 265 -19.91 -3.51 -5.30
C PHE A 265 -20.43 -4.30 -6.53
N TRP A 266 -20.08 -5.57 -6.62
CA TRP A 266 -20.43 -6.40 -7.78
C TRP A 266 -21.93 -6.74 -7.85
N SER A 267 -22.60 -6.89 -6.71
CA SER A 267 -24.06 -7.14 -6.66
C SER A 267 -24.89 -5.89 -6.97
N ASN A 268 -24.34 -4.70 -6.77
CA ASN A 268 -25.00 -3.45 -7.10
C ASN A 268 -24.84 -3.14 -8.60
N ARG A 269 -25.92 -3.27 -9.38
CA ARG A 269 -25.93 -3.04 -10.85
C ARG A 269 -25.43 -1.65 -11.25
N ARG A 270 -25.68 -0.61 -10.44
CA ARG A 270 -25.22 0.76 -10.75
C ARG A 270 -23.71 0.87 -10.59
N HIS A 271 -23.12 0.20 -9.58
CA HIS A 271 -21.67 0.23 -9.35
C HIS A 271 -20.94 -0.65 -10.38
N SER A 272 -21.37 -1.89 -10.57
CA SER A 272 -20.74 -2.83 -11.51
C SER A 272 -20.85 -2.39 -12.97
N ALA A 273 -21.89 -1.65 -13.34
CA ALA A 273 -22.03 -1.05 -14.68
C ALA A 273 -20.90 -0.08 -15.05
N THR A 274 -20.11 0.40 -14.08
CA THR A 274 -18.92 1.22 -14.33
C THR A 274 -17.94 0.54 -15.28
N PHE A 275 -17.91 -0.79 -15.31
CA PHE A 275 -17.00 -1.57 -16.14
C PHE A 275 -17.67 -2.27 -17.33
N SER A 276 -18.96 -2.04 -17.62
CA SER A 276 -19.71 -2.77 -18.67
C SER A 276 -19.09 -2.62 -20.06
N ASP A 277 -18.56 -1.44 -20.38
CA ASP A 277 -18.00 -1.12 -21.70
C ASP A 277 -16.47 -0.99 -21.67
N ARG A 278 -15.83 -1.60 -20.66
CA ARG A 278 -14.40 -1.55 -20.47
C ARG A 278 -13.82 -2.96 -20.38
N ASN A 279 -12.56 -3.11 -20.75
CA ASN A 279 -11.74 -4.29 -20.39
C ASN A 279 -10.82 -3.89 -19.23
N PRO A 280 -11.28 -3.94 -17.97
CA PRO A 280 -10.54 -3.39 -16.86
C PRO A 280 -9.39 -4.31 -16.45
N CYS A 281 -8.16 -3.78 -16.46
CA CYS A 281 -7.00 -4.43 -15.89
C CYS A 281 -6.58 -3.73 -14.59
N TYR A 282 -5.99 -4.51 -13.69
CA TYR A 282 -5.32 -3.94 -12.52
C TYR A 282 -4.09 -3.16 -12.95
N PHE A 283 -3.85 -2.03 -12.33
CA PHE A 283 -2.57 -1.32 -12.33
C PHE A 283 -2.27 -0.77 -10.94
N ASN A 284 -0.98 -0.69 -10.61
CA ASN A 284 -0.56 -0.09 -9.36
C ASN A 284 -0.32 1.41 -9.56
N THR A 285 -0.86 2.25 -8.68
CA THR A 285 -0.81 3.72 -8.79
C THR A 285 0.51 4.33 -8.34
N GLY A 286 1.48 3.52 -7.93
CA GLY A 286 2.79 3.98 -7.48
C GLY A 286 3.74 4.38 -8.61
N VAL A 287 3.37 4.09 -9.87
CA VAL A 287 4.07 4.57 -11.07
C VAL A 287 3.05 4.99 -12.11
N MET A 288 2.98 6.27 -12.40
CA MET A 288 2.07 6.82 -13.41
C MET A 288 2.73 7.95 -14.19
N VAL A 289 2.47 8.00 -15.50
CA VAL A 289 2.70 9.20 -16.32
C VAL A 289 1.35 9.88 -16.51
N ILE A 290 1.25 11.16 -16.17
CA ILE A 290 -0.02 11.89 -16.11
C ILE A 290 0.02 13.08 -17.05
N ASP A 291 -0.99 13.21 -17.91
CA ASP A 291 -1.30 14.41 -18.68
C ASP A 291 -2.15 15.33 -17.81
N LEU A 292 -1.53 16.36 -17.24
CA LEU A 292 -2.20 17.28 -16.32
C LEU A 292 -3.21 18.20 -17.02
N VAL A 293 -3.02 18.48 -18.32
CA VAL A 293 -3.97 19.28 -19.12
C VAL A 293 -5.30 18.52 -19.23
N LYS A 294 -5.24 17.26 -19.66
CA LYS A 294 -6.44 16.41 -19.73
C LYS A 294 -7.04 16.15 -18.35
N TRP A 295 -6.22 15.96 -17.32
CA TRP A 295 -6.68 15.76 -15.95
C TRP A 295 -7.56 16.92 -15.48
N ARG A 296 -7.08 18.17 -15.65
CA ARG A 296 -7.81 19.40 -15.32
C ARG A 296 -9.06 19.54 -16.18
N GLN A 297 -8.93 19.37 -17.50
CA GLN A 297 -10.02 19.51 -18.45
C GLN A 297 -11.20 18.57 -18.16
N PHE A 298 -10.92 17.32 -17.83
CA PHE A 298 -11.95 16.31 -17.59
C PHE A 298 -12.34 16.16 -16.11
N GLY A 299 -11.74 16.93 -15.22
CA GLY A 299 -12.07 16.98 -13.79
C GLY A 299 -11.87 15.66 -13.06
N TYR A 300 -10.74 15.00 -13.28
CA TYR A 300 -10.50 13.66 -12.72
C TYR A 300 -10.41 13.65 -11.20
N THR A 301 -9.93 14.71 -10.55
CA THR A 301 -9.96 14.85 -9.09
C THR A 301 -11.38 14.66 -8.55
N LYS A 302 -12.35 15.39 -9.12
CA LYS A 302 -13.78 15.28 -8.70
C LYS A 302 -14.38 13.90 -8.99
N ARG A 303 -13.93 13.21 -10.06
CA ARG A 303 -14.39 11.86 -10.36
C ARG A 303 -13.86 10.85 -9.33
N ILE A 304 -12.63 11.01 -8.87
CA ILE A 304 -12.02 10.20 -7.81
C ILE A 304 -12.75 10.47 -6.48
N GLU A 305 -12.92 11.73 -6.09
CA GLU A 305 -13.65 12.14 -4.89
C GLU A 305 -15.06 11.56 -4.82
N LYS A 306 -15.78 11.57 -5.95
CA LYS A 306 -17.13 10.98 -6.03
C LYS A 306 -17.13 9.51 -5.63
N TRP A 307 -16.15 8.72 -6.03
CA TRP A 307 -16.05 7.32 -5.63
C TRP A 307 -15.64 7.15 -4.17
N MET A 308 -14.83 8.07 -3.64
CA MET A 308 -14.52 8.11 -2.22
C MET A 308 -15.75 8.47 -1.37
N GLU A 309 -16.65 9.34 -1.86
CA GLU A 309 -17.93 9.61 -1.19
C GLU A 309 -18.86 8.37 -1.21
N VAL A 310 -18.95 7.66 -2.34
CA VAL A 310 -19.71 6.40 -2.42
C VAL A 310 -19.18 5.39 -1.40
N GLN A 311 -17.87 5.25 -1.26
CA GLN A 311 -17.24 4.35 -0.29
C GLN A 311 -17.67 4.61 1.16
N LYS A 312 -17.99 5.85 1.52
CA LYS A 312 -18.43 6.21 2.90
C LYS A 312 -19.82 5.66 3.23
N THR A 313 -20.68 5.58 2.23
CA THR A 313 -22.06 5.09 2.39
C THR A 313 -22.16 3.60 2.09
N ASP A 314 -21.51 3.19 1.02
CA ASP A 314 -21.51 1.81 0.53
C ASP A 314 -20.06 1.32 0.51
N ARG A 315 -19.68 0.45 1.45
CA ARG A 315 -18.31 -0.09 1.48
C ARG A 315 -18.05 -0.94 0.23
N ILE A 316 -17.44 -0.32 -0.80
CA ILE A 316 -17.23 -0.93 -2.12
C ILE A 316 -15.81 -1.46 -2.33
N TYR A 317 -14.85 -1.10 -1.45
CA TYR A 317 -13.46 -1.60 -1.47
C TYR A 317 -12.83 -1.61 -0.07
N GLU A 318 -11.67 -2.26 0.05
CA GLU A 318 -10.92 -2.41 1.32
C GLU A 318 -9.55 -1.70 1.32
N LEU A 319 -9.01 -1.35 0.16
CA LEU A 319 -7.69 -0.74 -0.01
C LEU A 319 -7.80 0.78 -0.17
N GLY A 320 -6.99 1.55 0.53
CA GLY A 320 -6.98 3.02 0.60
C GLY A 320 -7.20 3.79 -0.71
N SER A 321 -6.18 4.47 -1.22
CA SER A 321 -6.30 5.38 -2.38
C SER A 321 -6.31 4.69 -3.76
N LEU A 322 -5.95 3.39 -3.86
CA LEU A 322 -5.88 2.68 -5.14
C LEU A 322 -7.24 2.42 -5.81
N PRO A 323 -8.29 1.88 -5.13
CA PRO A 323 -9.52 1.49 -5.81
C PRO A 323 -10.27 2.64 -6.48
N PRO A 324 -10.33 3.87 -5.96
CA PRO A 324 -10.89 5.01 -6.68
C PRO A 324 -10.25 5.27 -8.05
N PHE A 325 -8.91 5.07 -8.17
CA PHE A 325 -8.22 5.15 -9.45
C PHE A 325 -8.65 4.04 -10.41
N LEU A 326 -8.78 2.79 -9.91
CA LEU A 326 -9.26 1.68 -10.72
C LEU A 326 -10.67 1.94 -11.24
N LEU A 327 -11.57 2.49 -10.42
CA LEU A 327 -12.94 2.85 -10.82
C LEU A 327 -12.96 3.90 -11.94
N VAL A 328 -12.05 4.85 -11.90
CA VAL A 328 -11.98 5.93 -12.88
C VAL A 328 -11.22 5.51 -14.14
N PHE A 329 -10.11 4.81 -14.03
CA PHE A 329 -9.16 4.66 -15.13
C PHE A 329 -9.00 3.23 -15.67
N ALA A 330 -9.34 2.15 -14.93
CA ALA A 330 -9.14 0.78 -15.44
C ALA A 330 -9.86 0.57 -16.79
N GLY A 331 -9.10 0.06 -17.78
CA GLY A 331 -9.50 -0.02 -19.19
C GLY A 331 -9.32 1.26 -19.99
N HIS A 332 -8.82 2.35 -19.37
CA HIS A 332 -8.57 3.64 -20.03
C HIS A 332 -7.14 4.14 -19.79
N VAL A 333 -6.21 3.27 -19.48
CA VAL A 333 -4.80 3.56 -19.23
C VAL A 333 -4.00 3.43 -20.52
N ALA A 334 -2.99 4.27 -20.73
CA ALA A 334 -2.00 4.06 -21.77
C ALA A 334 -0.99 3.00 -21.29
N PRO A 335 -0.63 2.00 -22.12
CA PRO A 335 0.25 0.93 -21.66
C PRO A 335 1.67 1.46 -21.42
N ILE A 336 2.25 1.04 -20.31
CA ILE A 336 3.66 1.20 -19.96
C ILE A 336 4.26 -0.19 -19.77
N ASP A 337 5.51 -0.39 -20.18
CA ASP A 337 6.22 -1.67 -19.99
C ASP A 337 6.28 -2.03 -18.50
N HIS A 338 6.05 -3.29 -18.17
CA HIS A 338 6.07 -3.84 -16.81
C HIS A 338 7.43 -3.66 -16.12
N ALA A 339 8.53 -3.51 -16.88
CA ALA A 339 9.84 -3.17 -16.36
C ALA A 339 9.79 -1.92 -15.45
N TRP A 340 8.88 -1.00 -15.72
CA TRP A 340 8.70 0.25 -14.97
C TRP A 340 7.90 0.12 -13.67
N ASN A 341 7.45 -1.08 -13.30
CA ASN A 341 6.86 -1.27 -11.96
C ASN A 341 6.92 -2.73 -11.52
N GLN A 342 8.08 -3.20 -11.11
CA GLN A 342 8.26 -4.48 -10.43
C GLN A 342 7.72 -4.36 -9.00
N HIS A 343 6.39 -4.32 -8.85
CA HIS A 343 5.70 -4.02 -7.60
C HIS A 343 5.46 -5.26 -6.73
N GLY A 344 5.04 -5.03 -5.48
CA GLY A 344 4.70 -6.10 -4.53
C GLY A 344 5.89 -6.62 -3.73
N LEU A 345 7.09 -6.04 -3.90
CA LEU A 345 8.30 -6.50 -3.19
C LEU A 345 8.21 -6.29 -1.68
N GLY A 346 7.32 -5.41 -1.21
CA GLY A 346 6.96 -5.27 0.21
C GLY A 346 6.02 -6.37 0.72
N GLY A 347 5.64 -7.35 -0.11
CA GLY A 347 4.76 -8.44 0.24
C GLY A 347 3.29 -8.04 0.34
N ASP A 348 2.53 -8.77 1.16
CA ASP A 348 1.13 -8.41 1.42
C ASP A 348 1.00 -7.19 2.35
N ASN A 349 -0.22 -6.65 2.45
CA ASN A 349 -0.49 -5.47 3.26
C ASN A 349 -0.56 -5.72 4.78
N VAL A 350 -0.45 -6.98 5.23
CA VAL A 350 -0.54 -7.35 6.64
C VAL A 350 0.80 -7.84 7.18
N ASN A 351 1.38 -8.87 6.55
CA ASN A 351 2.57 -9.56 7.06
C ASN A 351 3.89 -9.12 6.40
N GLY A 352 3.84 -8.45 5.24
CA GLY A 352 5.04 -8.00 4.55
C GLY A 352 5.97 -9.13 4.11
N SER A 353 5.42 -10.25 3.63
CA SER A 353 6.18 -11.44 3.20
C SER A 353 7.17 -11.13 2.07
N CYS A 354 8.28 -11.86 1.99
CA CYS A 354 9.20 -11.75 0.87
C CYS A 354 8.53 -12.17 -0.44
N ARG A 355 8.86 -11.48 -1.53
CA ARG A 355 8.36 -11.75 -2.88
C ARG A 355 9.53 -11.76 -3.86
N ASP A 356 9.35 -12.53 -4.92
CA ASP A 356 10.26 -12.54 -6.07
C ASP A 356 9.89 -11.45 -7.07
N LEU A 357 10.82 -11.16 -7.99
CA LEU A 357 10.56 -10.27 -9.11
C LEU A 357 9.52 -10.88 -10.06
N HIS A 358 8.77 -10.02 -10.72
CA HIS A 358 8.01 -10.43 -11.91
C HIS A 358 9.01 -10.84 -13.01
N SER A 359 8.60 -11.74 -13.88
CA SER A 359 9.42 -12.12 -15.04
C SER A 359 9.65 -10.94 -15.98
N GLY A 360 10.83 -10.84 -16.57
CA GLY A 360 11.19 -9.82 -17.55
C GLY A 360 12.22 -8.80 -17.04
N PRO A 361 12.50 -7.77 -17.85
CA PRO A 361 13.45 -6.73 -17.48
C PRO A 361 12.98 -5.86 -16.32
N VAL A 362 13.92 -5.16 -15.68
CA VAL A 362 13.66 -4.28 -14.54
C VAL A 362 14.20 -2.89 -14.84
N SER A 363 13.32 -1.89 -14.84
CA SER A 363 13.68 -0.47 -14.87
C SER A 363 13.33 0.22 -13.54
N LEU A 364 12.40 -0.37 -12.75
CA LEU A 364 12.00 0.15 -11.45
C LEU A 364 11.56 -0.98 -10.51
N LEU A 365 12.14 -1.00 -9.32
CA LEU A 365 11.82 -1.90 -8.21
C LEU A 365 10.92 -1.17 -7.21
N HIS A 366 9.79 -1.79 -6.79
CA HIS A 366 8.80 -1.14 -5.95
C HIS A 366 8.38 -2.03 -4.78
N TRP A 367 8.73 -1.64 -3.56
CA TRP A 367 8.37 -2.34 -2.32
C TRP A 367 6.96 -1.95 -1.82
N SER A 368 5.98 -1.95 -2.74
CA SER A 368 4.58 -1.81 -2.34
C SER A 368 4.17 -2.98 -1.44
N GLY A 369 3.30 -2.72 -0.45
CA GLY A 369 2.97 -3.66 0.62
C GLY A 369 3.45 -3.16 1.97
N SER A 370 3.35 -3.97 3.03
CA SER A 370 3.70 -3.55 4.40
C SER A 370 5.21 -3.64 4.69
N GLY A 371 5.93 -4.57 4.05
CA GLY A 371 7.37 -4.75 4.26
C GLY A 371 8.19 -3.70 3.51
N LYS A 372 8.99 -2.93 4.25
CA LYS A 372 9.88 -1.91 3.70
C LYS A 372 11.34 -2.32 3.85
N PRO A 373 12.18 -2.14 2.80
CA PRO A 373 13.57 -2.59 2.84
C PRO A 373 14.35 -1.96 3.97
N TRP A 374 14.16 -0.67 4.26
CA TRP A 374 14.86 0.00 5.35
C TRP A 374 14.47 -0.55 6.73
N LEU A 375 13.21 -0.94 6.96
CA LEU A 375 12.77 -1.53 8.23
C LEU A 375 13.31 -2.95 8.40
N ARG A 376 13.31 -3.75 7.33
CA ARG A 376 13.81 -5.13 7.35
C ARG A 376 15.33 -5.19 7.51
N LEU A 377 16.06 -4.28 6.87
CA LEU A 377 17.52 -4.16 7.03
C LEU A 377 17.88 -3.76 8.46
N ASP A 378 17.19 -2.79 9.05
CA ASP A 378 17.44 -2.34 10.44
C ASP A 378 17.11 -3.44 11.45
N SER A 379 16.04 -4.21 11.22
CA SER A 379 15.68 -5.36 12.07
C SER A 379 16.54 -6.60 11.82
N LYS A 380 17.51 -6.56 10.89
CA LYS A 380 18.37 -7.68 10.49
C LYS A 380 17.58 -8.91 10.00
N GLN A 381 16.42 -8.68 9.40
CA GLN A 381 15.57 -9.70 8.79
C GLN A 381 15.25 -9.34 7.33
N PRO A 382 16.25 -9.11 6.47
CA PRO A 382 16.02 -8.67 5.10
C PRO A 382 15.41 -9.78 4.25
N CYS A 383 14.59 -9.37 3.29
CA CYS A 383 14.30 -10.19 2.13
C CYS A 383 15.46 -10.15 1.13
N PRO A 384 15.64 -11.18 0.29
CA PRO A 384 16.75 -11.21 -0.67
C PRO A 384 16.87 -9.97 -1.56
N LEU A 385 15.73 -9.42 -2.00
CA LEU A 385 15.68 -8.25 -2.88
C LEU A 385 15.93 -6.92 -2.16
N ASP A 386 15.91 -6.87 -0.82
CA ASP A 386 16.19 -5.64 -0.08
C ASP A 386 17.64 -5.17 -0.27
N ALA A 387 18.55 -6.09 -0.60
CA ALA A 387 19.93 -5.77 -0.96
C ALA A 387 20.03 -4.87 -2.21
N LEU A 388 19.02 -4.89 -3.10
CA LEU A 388 18.97 -4.04 -4.30
C LEU A 388 18.60 -2.58 -3.97
N TRP A 389 17.94 -2.35 -2.83
CA TRP A 389 17.62 -1.02 -2.33
C TRP A 389 18.78 -0.38 -1.57
N ALA A 390 19.55 -1.18 -0.84
CA ALA A 390 20.59 -0.72 0.07
C ALA A 390 21.65 0.26 -0.54
N PRO A 391 22.07 0.13 -1.82
CA PRO A 391 23.04 1.05 -2.43
C PRO A 391 22.55 2.51 -2.51
N TYR A 392 21.23 2.73 -2.51
CA TYR A 392 20.63 4.07 -2.63
C TYR A 392 20.35 4.72 -1.28
N ASP A 393 20.53 3.99 -0.19
CA ASP A 393 20.29 4.47 1.16
C ASP A 393 21.38 5.48 1.59
N LEU A 394 20.94 6.70 1.83
CA LEU A 394 21.80 7.77 2.33
C LEU A 394 21.68 7.97 3.86
N TYR A 395 20.85 7.16 4.53
CA TYR A 395 20.66 7.26 5.98
C TYR A 395 21.83 6.65 6.74
N GLY A 396 22.33 7.34 7.78
CA GLY A 396 23.36 6.85 8.65
C GLY A 396 24.48 7.88 8.91
N GLN A 397 25.37 7.55 9.85
CA GLN A 397 26.51 8.41 10.18
C GLN A 397 27.47 8.51 9.00
N SER A 398 27.89 9.74 8.70
CA SER A 398 29.03 9.99 7.80
C SER A 398 30.29 9.42 8.47
N THR A 399 30.70 8.21 8.09
CA THR A 399 32.07 7.78 8.38
C THR A 399 32.98 8.60 7.48
N VAL A 400 33.45 9.73 7.99
CA VAL A 400 34.61 10.42 7.39
C VAL A 400 35.78 9.44 7.48
N ARG A 401 36.16 8.86 6.36
CA ARG A 401 37.45 8.18 6.17
C ARG A 401 38.47 9.17 5.68
#